data_61f9b0dabd0c91c65cff6fcb5feb95ed
#
_entry.id   61f9b0dabd0c91c65cff6fcb5feb95ed
#
_cell.length_a   1.000
_cell.length_b   1.000
_cell.length_c   1.000
_cell.angle_alpha   90.00
_cell.angle_beta   90.00
_cell.angle_gamma   90.00
#
_symmetry.space_group_name_H-M   'P 1'
#
loop_
_entity.id
_entity.type
_entity.pdbx_description
1 polymer ?
#
loop_
_entity_poly.entity_id
_entity_poly.type
_entity_poly.pdbx_seq_one_letter_code
_entity_poly.pdbx_strand_id
1 'polypeptide(L)'
;MDAKTFNKSRLPSRHVTEGPERAPHRSYLYAMGLTTQQIHQPLVGVASCWNEAAPCNISLMRQAQVVKKGVAAANGTPREFCTITVTDGIAMGHEGMKSSLVSRDCIADSVELTMRGHCYDALIGLAGCDKSLPGMMMAMVRLNVPSIFIYGGSILPGTFKGKPVTVQDVFEAVGMHSVGNMSADDLDELERHACPSAGSCGAQFTANTMACVAEALGIALPYSTGAPAPFELRDAFAALAGEKVMELIARNIRPRDIVTRKSLENAAAVVAATGGSTNAGLHLPAIANEAGIDFNLFDVAEIFKRTPYIADLKPGGKYVAKDLYEVGGIPLVMKTLLDHGFLHGDCLTVTGRTMAENLAKVAWNDEQDVVRPANKPITVNGGVVGLKGNLAPEGAIVKVAGMSELRFSGPARVFNCEEDCFAAVASRAYKEGEVLVIRYEGPKGGPGMREMLSTTAALYGQGMGGKLALITDGRFSGATRGFCIGHVGPEAAVGGPIGLLKDGDIIDIDAIDGTLSVRLSDQELAERRKSWKQPPENFGSGALWKYAQQVGSARDGALTHPGAKHEKRCYADV
;
A
#
# COMPACT_ATOMS: atom_id res chain seq x y z
N MET A 1 -20.49 6.11 -32.88
CA MET A 1 -19.04 5.90 -32.59
C MET A 1 -18.52 4.91 -33.61
N ASP A 2 -17.60 5.33 -34.46
CA ASP A 2 -16.99 4.42 -35.44
C ASP A 2 -16.37 3.24 -34.68
N ALA A 3 -16.64 2.02 -35.20
CA ALA A 3 -16.05 0.81 -34.63
C ALA A 3 -14.53 0.96 -34.64
N LYS A 4 -13.92 1.14 -33.45
CA LYS A 4 -12.46 1.20 -33.32
C LYS A 4 -11.91 -0.12 -33.84
N THR A 5 -11.28 -0.10 -34.99
CA THR A 5 -10.67 -1.27 -35.62
C THR A 5 -9.38 -1.59 -34.86
N PHE A 6 -9.43 -2.62 -34.02
CA PHE A 6 -8.22 -3.13 -33.35
C PHE A 6 -7.38 -3.92 -34.36
N ASN A 7 -6.09 -3.65 -34.39
CA ASN A 7 -5.16 -4.45 -35.19
C ASN A 7 -4.71 -5.68 -34.37
N LYS A 8 -5.46 -6.78 -34.48
CA LYS A 8 -5.19 -8.04 -33.77
C LYS A 8 -3.77 -8.55 -33.97
N SER A 9 -3.16 -8.30 -35.13
CA SER A 9 -1.78 -8.76 -35.41
C SER A 9 -0.70 -8.12 -34.52
N ARG A 10 -1.05 -7.05 -33.79
CA ARG A 10 -0.15 -6.37 -32.84
C ARG A 10 -0.42 -6.74 -31.38
N LEU A 11 -1.42 -7.56 -31.12
CA LEU A 11 -1.83 -7.93 -29.77
C LEU A 11 -1.25 -9.29 -29.38
N PRO A 12 -0.85 -9.52 -28.12
CA PRO A 12 -0.36 -10.80 -27.63
C PRO A 12 -1.30 -11.98 -27.93
N SER A 13 -2.61 -11.78 -27.88
CA SER A 13 -3.60 -12.83 -28.10
C SER A 13 -3.60 -13.42 -29.52
N ARG A 14 -2.92 -12.78 -30.50
CA ARG A 14 -2.72 -13.37 -31.82
C ARG A 14 -2.07 -14.75 -31.75
N HIS A 15 -1.23 -14.98 -30.74
CA HIS A 15 -0.53 -16.24 -30.54
C HIS A 15 -1.44 -17.42 -30.14
N VAL A 16 -2.69 -17.16 -29.78
CA VAL A 16 -3.70 -18.19 -29.45
C VAL A 16 -4.96 -18.08 -30.31
N THR A 17 -5.10 -17.02 -31.14
CA THR A 17 -6.30 -16.80 -31.91
C THR A 17 -6.09 -16.81 -33.43
N GLU A 18 -4.90 -16.42 -33.93
CA GLU A 18 -4.69 -16.18 -35.36
C GLU A 18 -3.88 -17.31 -36.03
N GLY A 19 -4.24 -17.64 -37.27
CA GLY A 19 -3.58 -18.67 -38.09
C GLY A 19 -4.16 -20.08 -37.90
N PRO A 20 -3.96 -20.97 -38.90
CA PRO A 20 -4.47 -22.34 -38.86
C PRO A 20 -3.80 -23.19 -37.77
N GLU A 21 -2.54 -22.93 -37.44
CA GLU A 21 -1.79 -23.60 -36.37
C GLU A 21 -2.35 -23.33 -34.96
N ARG A 22 -3.23 -22.34 -34.83
CA ARG A 22 -3.92 -21.99 -33.56
C ARG A 22 -5.30 -22.63 -33.45
N ALA A 23 -5.71 -23.49 -34.37
CA ALA A 23 -6.97 -24.20 -34.29
C ALA A 23 -7.14 -25.00 -32.98
N PRO A 24 -6.14 -25.70 -32.42
CA PRO A 24 -6.26 -26.35 -31.13
C PRO A 24 -6.56 -25.36 -29.98
N HIS A 25 -5.92 -24.19 -29.99
CA HIS A 25 -6.17 -23.16 -28.98
C HIS A 25 -7.60 -22.62 -29.07
N ARG A 26 -8.07 -22.33 -30.29
CA ARG A 26 -9.47 -21.88 -30.50
C ARG A 26 -10.49 -22.94 -30.11
N SER A 27 -10.17 -24.23 -30.24
CA SER A 27 -11.04 -25.30 -29.76
C SER A 27 -11.32 -25.19 -28.26
N TYR A 28 -10.32 -24.87 -27.45
CA TYR A 28 -10.52 -24.61 -26.02
C TYR A 28 -11.34 -23.32 -25.79
N LEU A 29 -11.11 -22.28 -26.59
CA LEU A 29 -11.89 -21.04 -26.48
C LEU A 29 -13.36 -21.26 -26.82
N TYR A 30 -13.67 -22.07 -27.85
CA TYR A 30 -15.05 -22.52 -28.15
C TYR A 30 -15.64 -23.37 -27.04
N ALA A 31 -14.87 -24.28 -26.44
CA ALA A 31 -15.31 -25.11 -25.31
C ALA A 31 -15.69 -24.26 -24.07
N MET A 32 -15.10 -23.08 -23.92
CA MET A 32 -15.47 -22.10 -22.88
C MET A 32 -16.66 -21.22 -23.28
N GLY A 33 -17.34 -21.50 -24.40
CA GLY A 33 -18.54 -20.81 -24.85
C GLY A 33 -18.30 -19.51 -25.63
N LEU A 34 -17.06 -19.23 -26.07
CA LEU A 34 -16.78 -18.04 -26.88
C LEU A 34 -17.27 -18.24 -28.32
N THR A 35 -17.86 -17.20 -28.88
CA THR A 35 -18.18 -17.16 -30.32
C THR A 35 -16.93 -16.82 -31.15
N THR A 36 -16.96 -17.08 -32.45
CA THR A 36 -15.90 -16.71 -33.37
C THR A 36 -15.58 -15.21 -33.29
N GLN A 37 -16.58 -14.35 -33.22
CA GLN A 37 -16.40 -12.91 -33.06
C GLN A 37 -15.61 -12.59 -31.78
N GLN A 38 -15.99 -13.16 -30.64
CA GLN A 38 -15.33 -12.93 -29.35
C GLN A 38 -13.86 -13.40 -29.34
N ILE A 39 -13.54 -14.50 -30.04
CA ILE A 39 -12.17 -15.02 -30.15
C ILE A 39 -11.26 -14.01 -30.86
N HIS A 40 -11.78 -13.32 -31.88
CA HIS A 40 -11.01 -12.34 -32.67
C HIS A 40 -11.06 -10.92 -32.09
N GLN A 41 -11.82 -10.66 -31.02
CA GLN A 41 -11.74 -9.42 -30.22
C GLN A 41 -10.48 -9.40 -29.34
N PRO A 42 -10.05 -8.23 -28.83
CA PRO A 42 -9.02 -8.18 -27.79
C PRO A 42 -9.43 -8.99 -26.57
N LEU A 43 -8.53 -9.84 -26.06
CA LEU A 43 -8.73 -10.62 -24.86
C LEU A 43 -8.26 -9.80 -23.65
N VAL A 44 -9.18 -9.42 -22.75
CA VAL A 44 -8.89 -8.58 -21.59
C VAL A 44 -8.90 -9.45 -20.32
N GLY A 45 -7.74 -9.57 -19.67
CA GLY A 45 -7.64 -10.19 -18.35
C GLY A 45 -8.33 -9.32 -17.30
N VAL A 46 -9.20 -9.91 -16.51
CA VAL A 46 -9.84 -9.28 -15.34
C VAL A 46 -9.34 -10.01 -14.11
N ALA A 47 -8.26 -9.50 -13.52
CA ALA A 47 -7.63 -10.09 -12.35
C ALA A 47 -8.30 -9.57 -11.08
N SER A 48 -8.77 -10.46 -10.23
CA SER A 48 -9.44 -10.10 -8.97
C SER A 48 -8.76 -10.76 -7.78
N CYS A 49 -8.53 -9.98 -6.73
CA CYS A 49 -8.11 -10.48 -5.43
C CYS A 49 -9.30 -10.91 -4.56
N TRP A 50 -10.42 -11.32 -5.18
CA TRP A 50 -11.61 -11.73 -4.45
C TRP A 50 -11.36 -12.97 -3.59
N ASN A 51 -11.85 -12.92 -2.36
CA ASN A 51 -12.06 -14.07 -1.48
C ASN A 51 -13.05 -13.71 -0.37
N GLU A 52 -13.49 -14.71 0.38
CA GLU A 52 -14.38 -14.55 1.53
C GLU A 52 -13.63 -14.36 2.86
N ALA A 53 -12.29 -14.43 2.84
CA ALA A 53 -11.46 -14.33 4.04
C ALA A 53 -11.29 -12.89 4.55
N ALA A 54 -11.69 -11.89 3.76
CA ALA A 54 -11.47 -10.49 4.09
C ALA A 54 -12.65 -9.59 3.69
N PRO A 55 -13.12 -8.70 4.57
CA PRO A 55 -14.18 -7.75 4.24
C PRO A 55 -13.78 -6.81 3.09
N CYS A 56 -12.50 -6.51 2.95
CA CYS A 56 -11.96 -5.66 1.88
C CYS A 56 -12.08 -6.29 0.48
N ASN A 57 -12.21 -7.61 0.36
CA ASN A 57 -12.16 -8.32 -0.91
C ASN A 57 -13.51 -8.96 -1.30
N ILE A 58 -14.43 -9.10 -0.37
CA ILE A 58 -15.69 -9.82 -0.61
C ILE A 58 -16.56 -9.18 -1.69
N SER A 59 -16.52 -7.85 -1.86
CA SER A 59 -17.29 -7.13 -2.88
C SER A 59 -16.66 -7.16 -4.28
N LEU A 60 -15.41 -7.61 -4.42
CA LEU A 60 -14.70 -7.58 -5.69
C LEU A 60 -15.32 -8.49 -6.75
N MET A 61 -15.95 -9.60 -6.35
CA MET A 61 -16.66 -10.48 -7.29
C MET A 61 -17.76 -9.74 -8.05
N ARG A 62 -18.61 -8.98 -7.34
CA ARG A 62 -19.66 -8.15 -7.97
C ARG A 62 -19.07 -7.14 -8.93
N GLN A 63 -18.02 -6.43 -8.49
CA GLN A 63 -17.37 -5.41 -9.30
C GLN A 63 -16.73 -6.01 -10.57
N ALA A 64 -16.12 -7.19 -10.49
CA ALA A 64 -15.55 -7.89 -11.65
C ALA A 64 -16.62 -8.22 -12.70
N GLN A 65 -17.85 -8.62 -12.29
CA GLN A 65 -18.94 -8.86 -13.23
C GLN A 65 -19.35 -7.58 -13.98
N VAL A 66 -19.34 -6.43 -13.30
CA VAL A 66 -19.67 -5.14 -13.93
C VAL A 66 -18.57 -4.71 -14.89
N VAL A 67 -17.30 -4.87 -14.51
CA VAL A 67 -16.13 -4.64 -15.38
C VAL A 67 -16.27 -5.43 -16.70
N LYS A 68 -16.61 -6.73 -16.59
CA LYS A 68 -16.77 -7.59 -17.78
C LYS A 68 -17.87 -7.08 -18.72
N LYS A 69 -18.96 -6.54 -18.18
CA LYS A 69 -20.02 -5.91 -18.98
C LYS A 69 -19.49 -4.69 -19.73
N GLY A 70 -18.69 -3.82 -19.08
CA GLY A 70 -18.06 -2.65 -19.70
C GLY A 70 -17.10 -3.04 -20.82
N VAL A 71 -16.24 -4.04 -20.62
CA VAL A 71 -15.34 -4.58 -21.65
C VAL A 71 -16.12 -5.10 -22.86
N ALA A 72 -17.17 -5.92 -22.61
CA ALA A 72 -17.99 -6.49 -23.68
C ALA A 72 -18.76 -5.41 -24.46
N ALA A 73 -19.31 -4.39 -23.78
CA ALA A 73 -19.97 -3.25 -24.40
C ALA A 73 -19.05 -2.44 -25.33
N ALA A 74 -17.75 -2.45 -25.06
CA ALA A 74 -16.72 -1.80 -25.86
C ALA A 74 -16.04 -2.75 -26.88
N ASN A 75 -16.64 -3.90 -27.19
CA ASN A 75 -16.16 -4.91 -28.14
C ASN A 75 -14.82 -5.59 -27.73
N GLY A 76 -14.61 -5.81 -26.45
CA GLY A 76 -13.56 -6.67 -25.91
C GLY A 76 -14.12 -7.99 -25.38
N THR A 77 -13.27 -8.99 -25.22
CA THR A 77 -13.62 -10.29 -24.64
C THR A 77 -12.96 -10.42 -23.26
N PRO A 78 -13.72 -10.22 -22.16
CA PRO A 78 -13.16 -10.28 -20.82
C PRO A 78 -12.91 -11.72 -20.37
N ARG A 79 -11.80 -11.96 -19.69
CA ARG A 79 -11.43 -13.24 -19.07
C ARG A 79 -11.08 -13.02 -17.62
N GLU A 80 -11.97 -13.40 -16.72
CA GLU A 80 -11.81 -13.27 -15.29
C GLU A 80 -10.97 -14.40 -14.72
N PHE A 81 -10.06 -14.05 -13.80
CA PHE A 81 -9.32 -14.99 -12.97
C PHE A 81 -9.03 -14.36 -11.60
N CYS A 82 -8.82 -15.22 -10.59
CA CYS A 82 -8.53 -14.78 -9.25
C CYS A 82 -7.06 -14.98 -8.90
N THR A 83 -6.55 -14.10 -8.06
CA THR A 83 -5.28 -14.24 -7.34
C THR A 83 -5.55 -14.18 -5.83
N ILE A 84 -4.51 -14.46 -5.03
CA ILE A 84 -4.63 -14.49 -3.57
C ILE A 84 -4.79 -13.10 -2.96
N THR A 85 -5.19 -13.08 -1.69
CA THR A 85 -5.00 -11.96 -0.76
C THR A 85 -4.76 -12.49 0.65
N VAL A 86 -3.92 -11.82 1.41
CA VAL A 86 -3.83 -11.95 2.87
C VAL A 86 -4.32 -10.65 3.46
N THR A 87 -5.31 -10.71 4.38
CA THR A 87 -5.79 -9.49 5.03
C THR A 87 -4.97 -9.18 6.26
N ASP A 88 -4.36 -8.00 6.25
CA ASP A 88 -3.53 -7.54 7.35
C ASP A 88 -4.32 -7.47 8.68
N GLY A 89 -5.58 -7.06 8.63
CA GLY A 89 -6.41 -6.95 9.83
C GLY A 89 -6.60 -8.27 10.60
N ILE A 90 -6.75 -9.40 9.89
CA ILE A 90 -6.89 -10.73 10.51
C ILE A 90 -5.51 -11.34 10.83
N ALA A 91 -4.50 -11.05 10.00
CA ALA A 91 -3.14 -11.55 10.21
C ALA A 91 -2.37 -10.81 11.33
N MET A 92 -2.87 -9.66 11.79
CA MET A 92 -2.22 -8.78 12.75
C MET A 92 -2.04 -9.44 14.13
N GLY A 93 -0.86 -9.27 14.74
CA GLY A 93 -0.56 -9.72 16.10
C GLY A 93 -0.26 -11.21 16.24
N HIS A 94 -0.08 -11.95 15.14
CA HIS A 94 0.35 -13.35 15.16
C HIS A 94 1.22 -13.70 13.94
N GLU A 95 1.75 -14.92 13.89
CA GLU A 95 2.70 -15.37 12.87
C GLU A 95 2.18 -15.22 11.42
N GLY A 96 0.87 -15.31 11.21
CA GLY A 96 0.23 -15.13 9.90
C GLY A 96 0.62 -13.82 9.22
N MET A 97 1.00 -12.78 9.99
CA MET A 97 1.40 -11.49 9.45
C MET A 97 2.67 -11.53 8.60
N LYS A 98 3.53 -12.53 8.78
CA LYS A 98 4.70 -12.80 7.94
C LYS A 98 4.31 -13.09 6.49
N SER A 99 3.12 -13.65 6.26
CA SER A 99 2.60 -13.92 4.92
C SER A 99 2.10 -12.67 4.18
N SER A 100 1.82 -11.58 4.89
CA SER A 100 1.21 -10.38 4.32
C SER A 100 2.07 -9.77 3.20
N LEU A 101 3.30 -9.32 3.46
CA LEU A 101 4.13 -8.69 2.42
C LEU A 101 4.54 -9.69 1.33
N VAL A 102 4.79 -10.95 1.70
CA VAL A 102 5.09 -12.01 0.73
C VAL A 102 3.97 -12.18 -0.29
N SER A 103 2.71 -12.01 0.13
CA SER A 103 1.56 -12.08 -0.78
C SER A 103 1.58 -10.99 -1.86
N ARG A 104 2.19 -9.82 -1.61
CA ARG A 104 2.37 -8.75 -2.62
C ARG A 104 3.08 -9.27 -3.87
N ASP A 105 4.21 -9.93 -3.68
CA ASP A 105 5.02 -10.48 -4.76
C ASP A 105 4.31 -11.68 -5.41
N CYS A 106 3.72 -12.58 -4.62
CA CYS A 106 2.92 -13.70 -5.13
C CYS A 106 1.74 -13.24 -5.99
N ILE A 107 1.07 -12.14 -5.64
CA ILE A 107 -0.01 -11.54 -6.44
C ILE A 107 0.55 -11.08 -7.79
N ALA A 108 1.64 -10.31 -7.78
CA ALA A 108 2.27 -9.83 -9.01
C ALA A 108 2.69 -11.00 -9.92
N ASP A 109 3.33 -12.03 -9.34
CA ASP A 109 3.81 -13.21 -10.06
C ASP A 109 2.63 -14.03 -10.64
N SER A 110 1.58 -14.29 -9.86
CA SER A 110 0.44 -15.09 -10.33
C SER A 110 -0.36 -14.40 -11.44
N VAL A 111 -0.51 -13.07 -11.35
CA VAL A 111 -1.15 -12.29 -12.41
C VAL A 111 -0.28 -12.30 -13.67
N GLU A 112 1.04 -12.10 -13.53
CA GLU A 112 1.98 -12.18 -14.65
C GLU A 112 1.90 -13.54 -15.35
N LEU A 113 1.98 -14.64 -14.61
CA LEU A 113 1.94 -16.00 -15.18
C LEU A 113 0.63 -16.27 -15.92
N THR A 114 -0.50 -15.84 -15.37
CA THR A 114 -1.80 -16.01 -16.02
C THR A 114 -1.90 -15.20 -17.31
N MET A 115 -1.52 -13.93 -17.27
CA MET A 115 -1.56 -13.04 -18.44
C MET A 115 -0.67 -13.54 -19.57
N ARG A 116 0.58 -13.95 -19.24
CA ARG A 116 1.54 -14.48 -20.21
C ARG A 116 1.10 -15.82 -20.78
N GLY A 117 0.65 -16.74 -19.92
CA GLY A 117 0.26 -18.10 -20.33
C GLY A 117 -0.97 -18.13 -21.26
N HIS A 118 -1.88 -17.17 -21.09
CA HIS A 118 -3.11 -17.07 -21.90
C HIS A 118 -3.07 -15.97 -22.95
N CYS A 119 -1.96 -15.25 -23.07
CA CYS A 119 -1.73 -14.19 -24.06
C CYS A 119 -2.81 -13.09 -24.02
N TYR A 120 -3.18 -12.59 -22.85
CA TYR A 120 -4.17 -11.50 -22.75
C TYR A 120 -3.57 -10.14 -23.15
N ASP A 121 -4.37 -9.33 -23.83
CA ASP A 121 -3.96 -8.08 -24.50
C ASP A 121 -3.97 -6.85 -23.58
N ALA A 122 -4.76 -6.91 -22.51
CA ALA A 122 -4.92 -5.84 -21.54
C ALA A 122 -5.30 -6.41 -20.17
N LEU A 123 -5.14 -5.61 -19.12
CA LEU A 123 -5.41 -6.02 -17.74
C LEU A 123 -6.29 -5.01 -17.02
N ILE A 124 -7.37 -5.48 -16.39
CA ILE A 124 -8.07 -4.74 -15.36
C ILE A 124 -7.82 -5.45 -14.03
N GLY A 125 -7.18 -4.74 -13.10
CA GLY A 125 -6.81 -5.29 -11.81
C GLY A 125 -7.70 -4.78 -10.69
N LEU A 126 -8.40 -5.69 -9.98
CA LEU A 126 -9.27 -5.37 -8.85
C LEU A 126 -8.60 -5.83 -7.55
N ALA A 127 -8.42 -4.90 -6.62
CA ALA A 127 -7.80 -5.18 -5.32
C ALA A 127 -8.47 -4.39 -4.19
N GLY A 128 -8.43 -4.92 -2.97
CA GLY A 128 -9.13 -4.34 -1.84
C GLY A 128 -8.32 -4.25 -0.54
N CYS A 129 -7.21 -4.99 -0.38
CA CYS A 129 -6.47 -5.06 0.87
C CYS A 129 -5.02 -4.54 0.72
N ASP A 130 -4.38 -4.27 1.83
CA ASP A 130 -3.09 -3.58 1.98
C ASP A 130 -2.00 -4.02 1.00
N LYS A 131 -1.83 -5.32 0.78
CA LYS A 131 -0.77 -5.86 -0.09
C LYS A 131 -1.27 -6.24 -1.47
N SER A 132 -2.59 -6.44 -1.61
CA SER A 132 -3.19 -6.73 -2.91
C SER A 132 -3.19 -5.50 -3.84
N LEU A 133 -3.29 -4.27 -3.29
CA LEU A 133 -3.20 -3.06 -4.09
C LEU A 133 -1.81 -2.92 -4.75
N PRO A 134 -0.72 -2.82 -3.98
CA PRO A 134 0.59 -2.67 -4.61
C PRO A 134 0.99 -3.90 -5.44
N GLY A 135 0.65 -5.12 -5.04
CA GLY A 135 0.93 -6.33 -5.84
C GLY A 135 0.26 -6.30 -7.22
N MET A 136 -1.00 -5.85 -7.29
CA MET A 136 -1.70 -5.67 -8.57
C MET A 136 -1.09 -4.55 -9.41
N MET A 137 -0.72 -3.42 -8.80
CA MET A 137 -0.04 -2.33 -9.50
C MET A 137 1.32 -2.78 -10.04
N MET A 138 2.10 -3.55 -9.27
CA MET A 138 3.36 -4.16 -9.73
C MET A 138 3.12 -5.05 -10.95
N ALA A 139 2.13 -5.94 -10.95
CA ALA A 139 1.79 -6.78 -12.08
C ALA A 139 1.46 -5.97 -13.35
N MET A 140 0.66 -4.90 -13.22
CA MET A 140 0.29 -4.03 -14.34
C MET A 140 1.52 -3.37 -14.96
N VAL A 141 2.40 -2.81 -14.14
CA VAL A 141 3.62 -2.13 -14.60
C VAL A 141 4.62 -3.13 -15.21
N ARG A 142 4.78 -4.30 -14.61
CA ARG A 142 5.65 -5.39 -15.07
C ARG A 142 5.24 -5.90 -16.45
N LEU A 143 3.96 -6.21 -16.63
CA LEU A 143 3.40 -6.69 -17.89
C LEU A 143 3.40 -5.63 -18.99
N ASN A 144 3.18 -4.38 -18.60
CA ASN A 144 3.14 -3.21 -19.48
C ASN A 144 2.16 -3.33 -20.65
N VAL A 145 1.08 -4.09 -20.50
CA VAL A 145 -0.08 -4.05 -21.41
C VAL A 145 -1.05 -2.94 -20.97
N PRO A 146 -1.88 -2.38 -21.86
CA PRO A 146 -2.90 -1.40 -21.46
C PRO A 146 -3.69 -1.88 -20.23
N SER A 147 -3.71 -1.08 -19.18
CA SER A 147 -4.25 -1.55 -17.89
C SER A 147 -4.96 -0.44 -17.11
N ILE A 148 -5.96 -0.82 -16.32
CA ILE A 148 -6.67 0.06 -15.38
C ILE A 148 -6.77 -0.61 -14.03
N PHE A 149 -6.42 0.12 -12.97
CA PHE A 149 -6.57 -0.33 -11.59
C PHE A 149 -7.93 0.05 -11.02
N ILE A 150 -8.56 -0.89 -10.29
CA ILE A 150 -9.82 -0.68 -9.57
C ILE A 150 -9.60 -1.02 -8.09
N TYR A 151 -9.84 -0.05 -7.24
CA TYR A 151 -9.92 -0.24 -5.80
C TYR A 151 -11.31 -0.75 -5.39
N GLY A 152 -11.39 -1.73 -4.49
CA GLY A 152 -12.66 -2.29 -4.02
C GLY A 152 -13.53 -1.32 -3.22
N GLY A 153 -12.96 -0.25 -2.69
CA GLY A 153 -13.64 0.76 -1.88
C GLY A 153 -13.43 0.58 -0.37
N SER A 154 -13.56 1.66 0.39
CA SER A 154 -13.47 1.66 1.84
C SER A 154 -14.74 1.13 2.50
N ILE A 155 -14.59 0.57 3.72
CA ILE A 155 -15.70 0.26 4.62
C ILE A 155 -16.37 1.55 5.11
N LEU A 156 -17.66 1.50 5.44
CA LEU A 156 -18.30 2.59 6.15
C LEU A 156 -17.81 2.65 7.61
N PRO A 157 -17.71 3.85 8.23
CA PRO A 157 -17.41 3.96 9.64
C PRO A 157 -18.52 3.30 10.47
N GLY A 158 -18.14 2.66 11.56
CA GLY A 158 -19.06 2.20 12.58
C GLY A 158 -19.51 3.31 13.51
N THR A 159 -20.37 2.98 14.47
CA THR A 159 -20.80 3.91 15.52
C THR A 159 -20.77 3.21 16.87
N PHE A 160 -20.11 3.84 17.85
CA PHE A 160 -20.09 3.40 19.23
C PHE A 160 -20.35 4.58 20.16
N LYS A 161 -21.37 4.46 21.02
CA LYS A 161 -21.81 5.54 21.93
C LYS A 161 -21.98 6.90 21.24
N GLY A 162 -22.57 6.89 20.01
CA GLY A 162 -22.84 8.08 19.21
C GLY A 162 -21.63 8.70 18.51
N LYS A 163 -20.46 8.06 18.54
CA LYS A 163 -19.23 8.53 17.86
C LYS A 163 -18.86 7.59 16.71
N PRO A 164 -18.34 8.14 15.59
CA PRO A 164 -17.83 7.31 14.51
C PRO A 164 -16.57 6.57 14.94
N VAL A 165 -16.52 5.25 14.68
CA VAL A 165 -15.42 4.35 15.03
C VAL A 165 -14.97 3.55 13.81
N THR A 166 -13.75 3.04 13.91
CA THR A 166 -13.11 2.14 12.92
C THR A 166 -12.47 0.96 13.65
N VAL A 167 -11.92 0.00 12.91
CA VAL A 167 -11.17 -1.13 13.50
C VAL A 167 -9.99 -0.67 14.37
N GLN A 168 -9.42 0.51 14.11
CA GLN A 168 -8.37 1.08 14.97
C GLN A 168 -8.85 1.27 16.41
N ASP A 169 -10.08 1.78 16.56
CA ASP A 169 -10.67 2.02 17.89
C ASP A 169 -10.83 0.69 18.66
N VAL A 170 -11.05 -0.44 17.97
CA VAL A 170 -11.09 -1.78 18.59
C VAL A 170 -9.70 -2.22 19.05
N PHE A 171 -8.66 -2.03 18.23
CA PHE A 171 -7.28 -2.36 18.64
C PHE A 171 -6.83 -1.54 19.86
N GLU A 172 -7.16 -0.25 19.92
CA GLU A 172 -6.86 0.61 21.07
C GLU A 172 -7.68 0.21 22.31
N ALA A 173 -8.93 -0.23 22.11
CA ALA A 173 -9.83 -0.69 23.17
C ALA A 173 -9.29 -1.93 23.91
N VAL A 174 -8.57 -2.81 23.25
CA VAL A 174 -7.87 -3.94 23.90
C VAL A 174 -6.90 -3.43 24.97
N GLY A 175 -6.12 -2.39 24.66
CA GLY A 175 -5.23 -1.74 25.62
C GLY A 175 -5.97 -1.08 26.77
N MET A 176 -7.09 -0.39 26.49
CA MET A 176 -7.93 0.23 27.52
C MET A 176 -8.55 -0.83 28.45
N HIS A 177 -9.03 -1.94 27.89
CA HIS A 177 -9.60 -3.04 28.66
C HIS A 177 -8.56 -3.69 29.59
N SER A 178 -7.33 -3.87 29.10
CA SER A 178 -6.23 -4.49 29.88
C SER A 178 -5.86 -3.71 31.15
N VAL A 179 -6.18 -2.42 31.21
CA VAL A 179 -5.93 -1.55 32.38
C VAL A 179 -7.21 -1.16 33.14
N GLY A 180 -8.34 -1.78 32.80
CA GLY A 180 -9.64 -1.55 33.47
C GLY A 180 -10.35 -0.25 33.08
N ASN A 181 -9.92 0.44 32.01
CA ASN A 181 -10.54 1.66 31.51
C ASN A 181 -11.70 1.41 30.54
N MET A 182 -11.97 0.16 30.18
CA MET A 182 -13.09 -0.28 29.36
C MET A 182 -13.65 -1.60 29.92
N SER A 183 -14.97 -1.71 30.02
CA SER A 183 -15.65 -2.94 30.43
C SER A 183 -15.61 -4.01 29.32
N ALA A 184 -15.82 -5.26 29.66
CA ALA A 184 -15.96 -6.34 28.68
C ALA A 184 -17.18 -6.13 27.77
N ASP A 185 -18.30 -5.65 28.34
CA ASP A 185 -19.52 -5.37 27.57
C ASP A 185 -19.33 -4.24 26.56
N ASP A 186 -18.61 -3.17 26.94
CA ASP A 186 -18.28 -2.07 26.03
C ASP A 186 -17.35 -2.53 24.90
N LEU A 187 -16.41 -3.42 25.18
CA LEU A 187 -15.51 -3.99 24.18
C LEU A 187 -16.29 -4.87 23.18
N ASP A 188 -17.19 -5.75 23.68
CA ASP A 188 -18.06 -6.59 22.85
C ASP A 188 -19.01 -5.74 21.98
N GLU A 189 -19.58 -4.67 22.53
CA GLU A 189 -20.41 -3.74 21.74
C GLU A 189 -19.60 -3.04 20.65
N LEU A 190 -18.40 -2.55 20.98
CA LEU A 190 -17.52 -1.87 20.02
C LEU A 190 -17.11 -2.80 18.87
N GLU A 191 -16.67 -4.05 19.18
CA GLU A 191 -16.22 -4.99 18.14
C GLU A 191 -17.32 -5.34 17.13
N ARG A 192 -18.59 -5.42 17.57
CA ARG A 192 -19.73 -5.71 16.70
C ARG A 192 -20.11 -4.56 15.77
N HIS A 193 -19.78 -3.33 16.16
CA HIS A 193 -20.25 -2.13 15.46
C HIS A 193 -19.16 -1.39 14.68
N ALA A 194 -17.88 -1.70 14.92
CA ALA A 194 -16.76 -0.96 14.31
C ALA A 194 -16.62 -1.18 12.79
N CYS A 195 -17.07 -2.34 12.28
CA CYS A 195 -16.93 -2.73 10.87
C CYS A 195 -18.30 -3.09 10.26
N PRO A 196 -19.18 -2.12 9.94
CA PRO A 196 -20.59 -2.40 9.62
C PRO A 196 -20.85 -2.83 8.18
N SER A 197 -19.86 -2.85 7.30
CA SER A 197 -20.03 -3.19 5.87
C SER A 197 -18.82 -3.93 5.31
N ALA A 198 -18.95 -4.41 4.07
CA ALA A 198 -17.78 -4.80 3.26
C ALA A 198 -16.96 -3.57 2.91
N GLY A 199 -15.68 -3.77 2.63
CA GLY A 199 -14.73 -2.74 2.22
C GLY A 199 -13.41 -2.80 2.97
N SER A 200 -12.43 -2.06 2.50
CA SER A 200 -11.13 -1.88 3.15
C SER A 200 -11.25 -0.95 4.34
N CYS A 201 -10.24 -0.90 5.21
CA CYS A 201 -10.27 -0.05 6.41
C CYS A 201 -10.76 1.38 6.14
N GLY A 202 -11.62 1.91 7.04
CA GLY A 202 -12.35 3.17 6.83
C GLY A 202 -11.56 4.46 7.04
N ALA A 203 -10.24 4.38 7.28
CA ALA A 203 -9.40 5.56 7.52
C ALA A 203 -8.15 5.54 6.62
N GLN A 204 -7.26 6.54 6.75
CA GLN A 204 -6.06 6.67 5.90
C GLN A 204 -4.94 5.70 6.33
N PHE A 205 -5.30 4.42 6.38
CA PHE A 205 -4.40 3.28 6.57
C PHE A 205 -3.82 2.84 5.23
N THR A 206 -3.12 1.69 5.20
CA THR A 206 -2.34 1.32 4.01
C THR A 206 -3.21 1.11 2.76
N ALA A 207 -4.37 0.45 2.88
CA ALA A 207 -5.24 0.21 1.72
C ALA A 207 -5.72 1.52 1.07
N ASN A 208 -6.28 2.46 1.86
CA ASN A 208 -6.70 3.77 1.34
C ASN A 208 -5.51 4.60 0.85
N THR A 209 -4.36 4.55 1.53
CA THR A 209 -3.13 5.21 1.07
C THR A 209 -2.74 4.71 -0.33
N MET A 210 -2.72 3.39 -0.55
CA MET A 210 -2.36 2.84 -1.86
C MET A 210 -3.45 3.06 -2.91
N ALA A 211 -4.71 3.17 -2.51
CA ALA A 211 -5.79 3.60 -3.40
C ALA A 211 -5.58 5.05 -3.88
N CYS A 212 -5.25 5.96 -2.95
CA CYS A 212 -4.87 7.35 -3.30
C CYS A 212 -3.64 7.39 -4.22
N VAL A 213 -2.64 6.54 -3.96
CA VAL A 213 -1.45 6.38 -4.81
C VAL A 213 -1.84 5.97 -6.24
N ALA A 214 -2.77 5.02 -6.42
CA ALA A 214 -3.20 4.58 -7.75
C ALA A 214 -3.80 5.73 -8.58
N GLU A 215 -4.59 6.60 -7.93
CA GLU A 215 -5.18 7.77 -8.59
C GLU A 215 -4.13 8.85 -8.88
N ALA A 216 -3.21 9.09 -7.94
CA ALA A 216 -2.13 10.06 -8.10
C ALA A 216 -1.07 9.63 -9.13
N LEU A 217 -0.79 8.32 -9.26
CA LEU A 217 0.00 7.76 -10.36
C LEU A 217 -0.69 7.93 -11.72
N GLY A 218 -2.02 8.02 -11.74
CA GLY A 218 -2.82 8.10 -12.96
C GLY A 218 -3.27 6.74 -13.51
N ILE A 219 -3.10 5.63 -12.78
CA ILE A 219 -3.49 4.28 -13.21
C ILE A 219 -4.92 3.87 -12.79
N ALA A 220 -5.59 4.69 -11.99
CA ALA A 220 -7.00 4.57 -11.62
C ALA A 220 -7.81 5.75 -12.19
N LEU A 221 -9.12 5.55 -12.37
CA LEU A 221 -10.01 6.63 -12.81
C LEU A 221 -10.18 7.70 -11.72
N PRO A 222 -10.24 8.99 -12.06
CA PRO A 222 -10.51 10.05 -11.09
C PRO A 222 -11.77 9.78 -10.26
N TYR A 223 -11.74 10.09 -8.95
CA TYR A 223 -12.77 9.85 -7.95
C TYR A 223 -13.04 8.37 -7.62
N SER A 224 -12.54 7.41 -8.40
CA SER A 224 -12.87 6.00 -8.22
C SER A 224 -12.29 5.41 -6.94
N THR A 225 -11.20 5.96 -6.43
CA THR A 225 -10.51 5.38 -5.27
C THR A 225 -11.09 5.84 -3.93
N GLY A 226 -11.88 6.91 -3.91
CA GLY A 226 -12.51 7.43 -2.68
C GLY A 226 -13.86 6.80 -2.35
N ALA A 227 -14.62 6.32 -3.35
CA ALA A 227 -15.99 5.85 -3.15
C ALA A 227 -16.05 4.61 -2.23
N PRO A 228 -16.86 4.62 -1.15
CA PRO A 228 -17.03 3.48 -0.26
C PRO A 228 -17.52 2.22 -0.98
N ALA A 229 -17.13 1.03 -0.50
CA ALA A 229 -17.43 -0.25 -1.13
C ALA A 229 -18.93 -0.56 -1.32
N PRO A 230 -19.84 -0.23 -0.38
CA PRO A 230 -21.26 -0.49 -0.54
C PRO A 230 -22.00 0.51 -1.46
N PHE A 231 -21.35 1.59 -1.93
CA PHE A 231 -22.00 2.58 -2.77
C PHE A 231 -22.20 2.06 -4.20
N GLU A 232 -23.41 2.25 -4.76
CA GLU A 232 -23.77 1.84 -6.14
C GLU A 232 -22.88 2.53 -7.19
N LEU A 233 -22.36 3.71 -6.90
CA LEU A 233 -21.44 4.43 -7.77
C LEU A 233 -20.17 3.61 -8.11
N ARG A 234 -19.79 2.64 -7.27
CA ARG A 234 -18.71 1.69 -7.56
C ARG A 234 -18.95 0.93 -8.87
N ASP A 235 -20.20 0.57 -9.15
CA ASP A 235 -20.57 -0.16 -10.37
C ASP A 235 -20.40 0.73 -11.61
N ALA A 236 -20.70 2.03 -11.51
CA ALA A 236 -20.45 2.97 -12.61
C ALA A 236 -18.95 3.10 -12.93
N PHE A 237 -18.10 3.21 -11.92
CA PHE A 237 -16.63 3.21 -12.11
C PHE A 237 -16.12 1.89 -12.69
N ALA A 238 -16.65 0.76 -12.25
CA ALA A 238 -16.28 -0.56 -12.74
C ALA A 238 -16.64 -0.74 -14.24
N ALA A 239 -17.86 -0.34 -14.64
CA ALA A 239 -18.28 -0.35 -16.03
C ALA A 239 -17.41 0.56 -16.90
N LEU A 240 -17.19 1.80 -16.44
CA LEU A 240 -16.37 2.79 -17.15
C LEU A 240 -14.92 2.29 -17.33
N ALA A 241 -14.34 1.63 -16.31
CA ALA A 241 -12.99 1.06 -16.43
C ALA A 241 -12.94 -0.02 -17.51
N GLY A 242 -13.99 -0.85 -17.63
CA GLY A 242 -14.12 -1.84 -18.69
C GLY A 242 -14.15 -1.22 -20.08
N GLU A 243 -14.85 -0.10 -20.25
CA GLU A 243 -14.88 0.63 -21.52
C GLU A 243 -13.54 1.34 -21.81
N LYS A 244 -12.94 1.97 -20.80
CA LYS A 244 -11.71 2.76 -20.94
C LYS A 244 -10.48 1.90 -21.26
N VAL A 245 -10.37 0.67 -20.75
CA VAL A 245 -9.24 -0.20 -21.12
C VAL A 245 -9.22 -0.48 -22.61
N MET A 246 -10.38 -0.57 -23.28
CA MET A 246 -10.48 -0.73 -24.72
C MET A 246 -10.00 0.52 -25.48
N GLU A 247 -10.20 1.72 -24.93
CA GLU A 247 -9.62 2.94 -25.47
C GLU A 247 -8.09 2.97 -25.32
N LEU A 248 -7.57 2.49 -24.19
CA LEU A 248 -6.12 2.38 -23.98
C LEU A 248 -5.48 1.41 -24.97
N ILE A 249 -6.12 0.27 -25.27
CA ILE A 249 -5.66 -0.65 -26.32
C ILE A 249 -5.60 0.07 -27.67
N ALA A 250 -6.67 0.77 -28.07
CA ALA A 250 -6.75 1.47 -29.35
C ALA A 250 -5.68 2.58 -29.50
N ARG A 251 -5.33 3.23 -28.40
CA ARG A 251 -4.32 4.30 -28.34
C ARG A 251 -2.92 3.80 -28.00
N ASN A 252 -2.77 2.51 -27.69
CA ASN A 252 -1.54 1.89 -27.19
C ASN A 252 -0.93 2.63 -25.99
N ILE A 253 -1.77 3.08 -25.05
CA ILE A 253 -1.32 3.67 -23.78
C ILE A 253 -1.10 2.56 -22.78
N ARG A 254 0.11 2.47 -22.25
CA ARG A 254 0.59 1.40 -21.38
C ARG A 254 0.94 1.92 -19.98
N PRO A 255 1.00 1.09 -18.94
CA PRO A 255 1.36 1.51 -17.59
C PRO A 255 2.69 2.27 -17.49
N ARG A 256 3.73 1.89 -18.24
CA ARG A 256 5.03 2.58 -18.20
C ARG A 256 5.05 3.94 -18.94
N ASP A 257 4.00 4.26 -19.72
CA ASP A 257 3.78 5.61 -20.23
C ASP A 257 3.19 6.54 -19.14
N ILE A 258 2.51 5.95 -18.16
CA ILE A 258 1.82 6.63 -17.06
C ILE A 258 2.71 6.68 -15.81
N VAL A 259 3.28 5.53 -15.43
CA VAL A 259 4.16 5.40 -14.26
C VAL A 259 5.55 5.89 -14.65
N THR A 260 5.81 7.15 -14.35
CA THR A 260 7.07 7.86 -14.59
C THR A 260 7.66 8.37 -13.28
N ARG A 261 8.89 8.90 -13.31
CA ARG A 261 9.47 9.55 -12.13
C ARG A 261 8.54 10.64 -11.59
N LYS A 262 7.96 11.48 -12.43
CA LYS A 262 7.04 12.55 -12.05
C LYS A 262 5.76 12.03 -11.39
N SER A 263 5.14 10.98 -11.95
CA SER A 263 3.93 10.42 -11.35
C SER A 263 4.20 9.70 -10.02
N LEU A 264 5.37 9.10 -9.83
CA LEU A 264 5.82 8.57 -8.54
C LEU A 264 6.02 9.69 -7.50
N GLU A 265 6.55 10.85 -7.92
CA GLU A 265 6.65 12.04 -7.07
C GLU A 265 5.26 12.58 -6.70
N ASN A 266 4.31 12.61 -7.64
CA ASN A 266 2.91 12.95 -7.36
C ASN A 266 2.29 12.01 -6.32
N ALA A 267 2.50 10.72 -6.48
CA ALA A 267 1.99 9.71 -5.55
C ALA A 267 2.56 9.90 -4.13
N ALA A 268 3.88 10.11 -4.02
CA ALA A 268 4.52 10.39 -2.73
C ALA A 268 4.00 11.69 -2.10
N ALA A 269 3.79 12.75 -2.91
CA ALA A 269 3.23 14.01 -2.43
C ALA A 269 1.80 13.83 -1.86
N VAL A 270 0.95 13.04 -2.52
CA VAL A 270 -0.41 12.73 -2.01
C VAL A 270 -0.35 11.94 -0.70
N VAL A 271 0.58 10.99 -0.56
CA VAL A 271 0.79 10.27 0.71
C VAL A 271 1.16 11.24 1.83
N ALA A 272 2.13 12.13 1.59
CA ALA A 272 2.54 13.15 2.56
C ALA A 272 1.39 14.08 2.96
N ALA A 273 0.65 14.58 1.96
CA ALA A 273 -0.45 15.53 2.15
C ALA A 273 -1.66 14.94 2.90
N THR A 274 -1.83 13.62 2.87
CA THR A 274 -2.94 12.92 3.54
C THR A 274 -2.54 12.26 4.85
N GLY A 275 -1.28 12.40 5.30
CA GLY A 275 -0.78 11.69 6.47
C GLY A 275 -0.91 10.17 6.31
N GLY A 276 -0.60 9.67 5.12
CA GLY A 276 -0.79 8.28 4.72
C GLY A 276 0.10 7.29 5.48
N SER A 277 0.02 6.02 5.10
CA SER A 277 0.78 4.93 5.70
C SER A 277 2.26 4.99 5.33
N THR A 278 3.14 4.71 6.29
CA THR A 278 4.58 4.51 6.09
C THR A 278 4.89 3.38 5.10
N ASN A 279 3.98 2.45 4.88
CA ASN A 279 4.09 1.39 3.88
C ASN A 279 4.26 1.92 2.45
N ALA A 280 3.84 3.16 2.15
CA ALA A 280 4.11 3.80 0.86
C ALA A 280 5.62 3.94 0.59
N GLY A 281 6.44 4.15 1.64
CA GLY A 281 7.91 4.16 1.54
C GLY A 281 8.53 2.84 1.10
N LEU A 282 7.77 1.75 1.18
CA LEU A 282 8.14 0.42 0.66
C LEU A 282 7.51 0.13 -0.71
N HIS A 283 6.24 0.50 -0.90
CA HIS A 283 5.49 0.11 -2.09
C HIS A 283 5.77 0.99 -3.31
N LEU A 284 6.05 2.29 -3.12
CA LEU A 284 6.42 3.17 -4.24
C LEU A 284 7.75 2.75 -4.89
N PRO A 285 8.84 2.46 -4.13
CA PRO A 285 10.04 1.85 -4.70
C PRO A 285 9.78 0.54 -5.43
N ALA A 286 8.90 -0.33 -4.90
CA ALA A 286 8.57 -1.60 -5.55
C ALA A 286 7.88 -1.40 -6.90
N ILE A 287 6.91 -0.48 -6.99
CA ILE A 287 6.24 -0.13 -8.25
C ILE A 287 7.23 0.50 -9.24
N ALA A 288 8.11 1.38 -8.76
CA ALA A 288 9.15 2.02 -9.58
C ALA A 288 10.11 1.00 -10.19
N ASN A 289 10.51 -0.03 -9.43
CA ASN A 289 11.35 -1.12 -9.91
C ASN A 289 10.73 -1.87 -11.10
N GLU A 290 9.39 -2.09 -11.08
CA GLU A 290 8.67 -2.71 -12.20
C GLU A 290 8.68 -1.83 -13.47
N ALA A 291 8.85 -0.53 -13.31
CA ALA A 291 9.00 0.41 -14.42
C ALA A 291 10.47 0.62 -14.84
N GLY A 292 11.43 0.06 -14.11
CA GLY A 292 12.86 0.30 -14.32
C GLY A 292 13.33 1.70 -13.88
N ILE A 293 12.60 2.34 -12.98
CA ILE A 293 12.88 3.70 -12.47
C ILE A 293 13.63 3.61 -11.15
N ASP A 294 14.73 4.35 -11.03
CA ASP A 294 15.42 4.53 -9.75
C ASP A 294 14.59 5.42 -8.83
N PHE A 295 14.04 4.80 -7.78
CA PHE A 295 13.23 5.46 -6.79
C PHE A 295 13.27 4.64 -5.49
N ASN A 296 13.76 5.22 -4.42
CA ASN A 296 13.96 4.51 -3.15
C ASN A 296 13.39 5.30 -1.97
N LEU A 297 13.56 4.81 -0.75
CA LEU A 297 13.05 5.43 0.47
C LEU A 297 13.52 6.89 0.65
N PHE A 298 14.76 7.22 0.23
CA PHE A 298 15.25 8.59 0.36
C PHE A 298 14.55 9.55 -0.61
N ASP A 299 14.23 9.10 -1.83
CA ASP A 299 13.42 9.89 -2.76
C ASP A 299 12.05 10.19 -2.19
N VAL A 300 11.40 9.18 -1.60
CA VAL A 300 10.11 9.33 -0.92
C VAL A 300 10.21 10.33 0.24
N ALA A 301 11.25 10.23 1.07
CA ALA A 301 11.48 11.10 2.21
C ALA A 301 11.67 12.57 1.80
N GLU A 302 12.41 12.83 0.73
CA GLU A 302 12.62 14.20 0.20
C GLU A 302 11.30 14.83 -0.28
N ILE A 303 10.44 14.04 -0.92
CA ILE A 303 9.12 14.53 -1.34
C ILE A 303 8.24 14.81 -0.13
N PHE A 304 8.24 13.93 0.87
CA PHE A 304 7.50 14.13 2.11
C PHE A 304 7.91 15.42 2.83
N LYS A 305 9.21 15.71 2.88
CA LYS A 305 9.75 16.89 3.54
C LYS A 305 9.26 18.22 2.92
N ARG A 306 9.07 18.25 1.61
CA ARG A 306 8.66 19.48 0.89
C ARG A 306 7.15 19.60 0.68
N THR A 307 6.35 18.57 1.01
CA THR A 307 4.91 18.56 0.73
C THR A 307 4.12 18.84 2.01
N PRO A 308 3.18 19.80 2.02
CA PRO A 308 2.41 20.12 3.23
C PRO A 308 1.40 19.02 3.57
N TYR A 309 1.17 18.78 4.87
CA TYR A 309 0.07 17.93 5.37
C TYR A 309 -1.21 18.76 5.43
N ILE A 310 -2.22 18.38 4.63
CA ILE A 310 -3.43 19.18 4.43
C ILE A 310 -4.74 18.44 4.70
N ALA A 311 -4.78 17.10 4.69
CA ALA A 311 -6.01 16.34 4.91
C ALA A 311 -6.07 15.76 6.33
N ASP A 312 -7.05 16.18 7.13
CA ASP A 312 -7.20 15.88 8.55
C ASP A 312 -7.81 14.49 8.80
N LEU A 313 -7.12 13.44 8.34
CA LEU A 313 -7.63 12.07 8.32
C LEU A 313 -7.10 11.22 9.47
N LYS A 314 -7.96 10.33 10.03
CA LYS A 314 -7.52 9.27 10.96
C LYS A 314 -6.41 8.43 10.30
N PRO A 315 -5.40 7.98 11.06
CA PRO A 315 -5.27 7.98 12.52
C PRO A 315 -4.73 9.29 13.13
N GLY A 316 -4.07 10.16 12.36
CA GLY A 316 -3.48 11.41 12.83
C GLY A 316 -4.49 12.55 13.03
N GLY A 317 -5.60 12.52 12.32
CA GLY A 317 -6.66 13.51 12.33
C GLY A 317 -8.01 12.94 12.78
N LYS A 318 -9.10 13.62 12.43
CA LYS A 318 -10.47 13.32 12.93
C LYS A 318 -11.35 12.59 11.91
N TYR A 319 -11.14 12.83 10.61
CA TYR A 319 -12.04 12.36 9.55
C TYR A 319 -11.67 10.98 9.02
N VAL A 320 -12.66 10.29 8.44
CA VAL A 320 -12.48 8.98 7.80
C VAL A 320 -12.48 9.09 6.27
N ALA A 321 -12.19 7.99 5.58
CA ALA A 321 -12.12 7.95 4.11
C ALA A 321 -13.43 8.40 3.43
N LYS A 322 -14.59 8.07 4.02
CA LYS A 322 -15.91 8.50 3.54
C LYS A 322 -16.03 10.02 3.55
N ASP A 323 -15.60 10.68 4.63
CA ASP A 323 -15.68 12.14 4.75
C ASP A 323 -14.84 12.83 3.67
N LEU A 324 -13.62 12.31 3.40
CA LEU A 324 -12.80 12.82 2.31
C LEU A 324 -13.50 12.68 0.96
N TYR A 325 -14.12 11.52 0.70
CA TYR A 325 -14.85 11.30 -0.55
C TYR A 325 -15.99 12.32 -0.74
N GLU A 326 -16.76 12.59 0.30
CA GLU A 326 -17.93 13.50 0.28
C GLU A 326 -17.55 14.97 -0.01
N VAL A 327 -16.34 15.38 0.35
CA VAL A 327 -15.87 16.77 0.08
C VAL A 327 -15.15 16.93 -1.26
N GLY A 328 -15.00 15.86 -2.04
CA GLY A 328 -14.36 15.91 -3.37
C GLY A 328 -13.23 14.90 -3.58
N GLY A 329 -12.95 14.07 -2.58
CA GLY A 329 -12.04 12.92 -2.70
C GLY A 329 -10.57 13.31 -2.97
N ILE A 330 -9.84 12.36 -3.52
CA ILE A 330 -8.42 12.56 -3.89
C ILE A 330 -8.23 13.62 -4.97
N PRO A 331 -9.15 13.80 -5.95
CA PRO A 331 -9.03 14.94 -6.88
C PRO A 331 -8.98 16.31 -6.20
N LEU A 332 -9.70 16.54 -5.08
CA LEU A 332 -9.61 17.79 -4.32
C LEU A 332 -8.21 17.96 -3.69
N VAL A 333 -7.66 16.92 -3.09
CA VAL A 333 -6.30 16.95 -2.53
C VAL A 333 -5.28 17.24 -3.64
N MET A 334 -5.36 16.51 -4.75
CA MET A 334 -4.45 16.68 -5.90
C MET A 334 -4.58 18.08 -6.54
N LYS A 335 -5.80 18.59 -6.69
CA LYS A 335 -6.02 19.95 -7.23
C LYS A 335 -5.37 20.99 -6.34
N THR A 336 -5.57 20.89 -5.03
CA THR A 336 -4.98 21.80 -4.03
C THR A 336 -3.44 21.77 -4.11
N LEU A 337 -2.84 20.61 -4.22
CA LEU A 337 -1.39 20.46 -4.37
C LEU A 337 -0.90 20.98 -5.71
N LEU A 338 -1.61 20.71 -6.80
CA LEU A 338 -1.24 21.16 -8.16
C LEU A 338 -1.25 22.70 -8.25
N ASP A 339 -2.27 23.35 -7.72
CA ASP A 339 -2.42 24.82 -7.76
C ASP A 339 -1.31 25.55 -6.98
N HIS A 340 -0.64 24.83 -6.07
CA HIS A 340 0.47 25.38 -5.28
C HIS A 340 1.84 24.84 -5.68
N GLY A 341 1.94 24.12 -6.81
CA GLY A 341 3.21 23.67 -7.38
C GLY A 341 3.82 22.42 -6.73
N PHE A 342 3.04 21.64 -5.96
CA PHE A 342 3.48 20.40 -5.32
C PHE A 342 3.25 19.14 -6.16
N LEU A 343 2.56 19.26 -7.31
CA LEU A 343 2.32 18.15 -8.24
C LEU A 343 2.73 18.51 -9.67
N HIS A 344 3.11 17.49 -10.43
CA HIS A 344 3.37 17.57 -11.88
C HIS A 344 2.06 17.36 -12.63
N GLY A 345 1.53 18.40 -13.27
CA GLY A 345 0.26 18.35 -13.98
C GLY A 345 0.32 17.71 -15.36
N ASP A 346 1.51 17.55 -15.94
CA ASP A 346 1.77 17.02 -17.28
C ASP A 346 1.79 15.49 -17.36
N CYS A 347 1.64 14.78 -16.24
CA CYS A 347 1.62 13.31 -16.20
C CYS A 347 0.39 12.76 -16.92
N LEU A 348 0.60 11.79 -17.84
CA LEU A 348 -0.47 11.05 -18.53
C LEU A 348 -1.22 10.15 -17.54
N THR A 349 -2.51 9.93 -17.81
CA THR A 349 -3.36 9.04 -16.99
C THR A 349 -4.16 8.05 -17.84
N VAL A 350 -4.81 7.08 -17.20
CA VAL A 350 -5.71 6.11 -17.86
C VAL A 350 -6.93 6.72 -18.54
N THR A 351 -7.22 8.01 -18.31
CA THR A 351 -8.25 8.71 -19.07
C THR A 351 -7.76 9.10 -20.47
N GLY A 352 -6.46 8.94 -20.75
CA GLY A 352 -5.78 9.41 -21.95
C GLY A 352 -5.59 10.93 -22.00
N ARG A 353 -5.76 11.59 -20.84
CA ARG A 353 -5.52 13.02 -20.59
C ARG A 353 -4.44 13.18 -19.54
N THR A 354 -3.90 14.37 -19.41
CA THR A 354 -2.97 14.72 -18.36
C THR A 354 -3.66 14.86 -17.00
N MET A 355 -2.87 14.84 -15.93
CA MET A 355 -3.35 15.08 -14.57
C MET A 355 -4.02 16.46 -14.45
N ALA A 356 -3.40 17.50 -14.98
CA ALA A 356 -3.96 18.86 -14.95
C ALA A 356 -5.32 18.96 -15.68
N GLU A 357 -5.46 18.31 -16.85
CA GLU A 357 -6.73 18.27 -17.59
C GLU A 357 -7.84 17.56 -16.83
N ASN A 358 -7.51 16.47 -16.10
CA ASN A 358 -8.49 15.76 -15.27
C ASN A 358 -8.93 16.61 -14.07
N LEU A 359 -8.01 17.38 -13.49
CA LEU A 359 -8.28 18.20 -12.30
C LEU A 359 -8.88 19.58 -12.62
N ALA A 360 -8.96 19.99 -13.89
CA ALA A 360 -9.38 21.33 -14.30
C ALA A 360 -10.78 21.73 -13.82
N LYS A 361 -11.67 20.75 -13.60
CA LYS A 361 -13.07 20.98 -13.18
C LYS A 361 -13.30 20.74 -11.68
N VAL A 362 -12.27 20.38 -10.94
CA VAL A 362 -12.38 20.18 -9.49
C VAL A 362 -12.51 21.55 -8.82
N ALA A 363 -13.64 21.75 -8.14
CA ALA A 363 -13.92 23.00 -7.43
C ALA A 363 -13.59 22.88 -5.95
N TRP A 364 -13.08 23.95 -5.37
CA TRP A 364 -12.93 24.08 -3.92
C TRP A 364 -14.31 24.32 -3.26
N ASN A 365 -14.50 23.77 -2.07
CA ASN A 365 -15.66 24.02 -1.22
C ASN A 365 -15.20 24.65 0.10
N ASP A 366 -15.62 25.87 0.40
CA ASP A 366 -15.24 26.60 1.62
C ASP A 366 -15.99 26.10 2.87
N GLU A 367 -17.06 25.31 2.70
CA GLU A 367 -17.88 24.80 3.82
C GLU A 367 -17.31 23.51 4.46
N GLN A 368 -16.19 22.98 3.92
CA GLN A 368 -15.55 21.78 4.43
C GLN A 368 -14.23 22.09 5.17
N ASP A 369 -13.86 21.26 6.13
CA ASP A 369 -12.61 21.36 6.91
C ASP A 369 -11.79 20.06 6.92
N VAL A 370 -12.17 19.07 6.10
CA VAL A 370 -11.46 17.81 5.91
C VAL A 370 -10.12 18.03 5.20
N VAL A 371 -10.11 18.88 4.17
CA VAL A 371 -8.92 19.26 3.41
C VAL A 371 -8.64 20.75 3.63
N ARG A 372 -7.43 21.06 4.10
CA ARG A 372 -6.98 22.45 4.25
C ARG A 372 -6.41 22.99 2.94
N PRO A 373 -6.49 24.31 2.68
CA PRO A 373 -5.73 24.93 1.60
C PRO A 373 -4.22 24.71 1.81
N ALA A 374 -3.46 24.47 0.73
CA ALA A 374 -2.02 24.19 0.84
C ALA A 374 -1.20 25.38 1.39
N ASN A 375 -1.71 26.60 1.30
CA ASN A 375 -1.11 27.79 1.90
C ASN A 375 -1.49 27.99 3.39
N LYS A 376 -2.39 27.15 3.93
CA LYS A 376 -2.76 27.10 5.36
C LYS A 376 -2.83 25.63 5.83
N PRO A 377 -1.75 24.88 5.69
CA PRO A 377 -1.73 23.44 5.98
C PRO A 377 -1.89 23.17 7.49
N ILE A 378 -2.12 21.90 7.82
CA ILE A 378 -2.04 21.40 9.21
C ILE A 378 -0.60 21.50 9.69
N THR A 379 0.34 21.03 8.85
CA THR A 379 1.79 21.25 9.02
C THR A 379 2.44 21.54 7.67
N VAL A 380 3.52 22.33 7.69
CA VAL A 380 4.25 22.72 6.46
C VAL A 380 5.02 21.55 5.83
N ASN A 381 5.35 20.53 6.63
CA ASN A 381 5.96 19.28 6.18
C ASN A 381 4.88 18.18 6.16
N GLY A 382 5.11 17.13 5.38
CA GLY A 382 4.20 16.00 5.29
C GLY A 382 4.01 15.27 6.62
N GLY A 383 2.89 14.55 6.74
CA GLY A 383 2.56 13.75 7.93
C GLY A 383 3.43 12.52 8.14
N VAL A 384 4.48 12.33 7.31
CA VAL A 384 5.43 11.20 7.37
C VAL A 384 6.84 11.74 7.13
N VAL A 385 7.82 11.23 7.89
CA VAL A 385 9.23 11.66 7.81
C VAL A 385 10.15 10.46 7.62
N GLY A 386 11.12 10.60 6.70
CA GLY A 386 12.24 9.66 6.57
C GLY A 386 13.35 10.04 7.53
N LEU A 387 13.95 9.03 8.19
CA LEU A 387 15.03 9.20 9.15
C LEU A 387 16.30 8.52 8.64
N LYS A 388 17.48 9.06 9.03
CA LYS A 388 18.80 8.50 8.75
C LYS A 388 19.75 8.74 9.91
N GLY A 389 20.72 7.87 10.13
CA GLY A 389 21.74 8.02 11.16
C GLY A 389 22.56 6.75 11.33
N ASN A 390 23.42 6.71 12.36
CA ASN A 390 24.27 5.55 12.62
C ASN A 390 23.45 4.28 13.01
N LEU A 391 22.21 4.45 13.48
CA LEU A 391 21.30 3.35 13.75
C LEU A 391 20.52 2.91 12.48
N ALA A 392 20.30 3.81 11.54
CA ALA A 392 19.58 3.57 10.30
C ALA A 392 20.33 4.12 9.07
N PRO A 393 21.50 3.59 8.69
CA PRO A 393 22.26 4.10 7.55
C PRO A 393 21.56 3.89 6.20
N GLU A 394 20.69 2.89 6.05
CA GLU A 394 19.83 2.69 4.89
C GLU A 394 18.45 3.35 5.01
N GLY A 395 18.23 4.10 6.11
CA GLY A 395 17.02 4.84 6.38
C GLY A 395 16.05 4.13 7.32
N ALA A 396 15.06 4.90 7.74
CA ALA A 396 13.89 4.49 8.51
C ALA A 396 12.75 5.46 8.21
N ILE A 397 11.54 5.17 8.66
CA ILE A 397 10.36 5.99 8.40
C ILE A 397 9.48 6.10 9.64
N VAL A 398 8.92 7.29 9.87
CA VAL A 398 8.00 7.55 10.98
C VAL A 398 6.80 8.37 10.52
N LYS A 399 5.60 8.05 11.01
CA LYS A 399 4.41 8.88 10.86
C LYS A 399 4.40 9.93 11.97
N VAL A 400 4.34 11.20 11.59
CA VAL A 400 4.30 12.35 12.50
C VAL A 400 2.94 13.07 12.50
N ALA A 401 2.03 12.69 11.61
CA ALA A 401 0.68 13.24 11.56
C ALA A 401 -0.02 13.10 12.92
N GLY A 402 -0.49 14.23 13.47
CA GLY A 402 -1.17 14.28 14.77
C GLY A 402 -0.24 14.27 16.00
N MET A 403 1.10 14.33 15.81
CA MET A 403 2.06 14.40 16.91
C MET A 403 2.37 15.86 17.28
N SER A 404 2.45 16.15 18.57
CA SER A 404 2.90 17.45 19.11
C SER A 404 4.40 17.50 19.37
N GLU A 405 4.96 16.36 19.81
CA GLU A 405 6.40 16.20 20.08
C GLU A 405 7.04 15.48 18.90
N LEU A 406 8.17 16.03 18.40
CA LEU A 406 8.89 15.49 17.24
C LEU A 406 10.31 15.02 17.58
N ARG A 407 10.68 15.06 18.88
CA ARG A 407 11.98 14.60 19.40
C ARG A 407 11.76 13.66 20.57
N PHE A 408 12.56 12.60 20.63
CA PHE A 408 12.53 11.64 21.72
C PHE A 408 13.95 11.11 21.98
N SER A 409 14.30 10.91 23.25
CA SER A 409 15.56 10.28 23.63
C SER A 409 15.31 9.36 24.82
N GLY A 410 15.81 8.13 24.76
CA GLY A 410 15.63 7.19 25.85
C GLY A 410 16.49 5.93 25.76
N PRO A 411 16.56 5.16 26.86
CA PRO A 411 17.27 3.89 26.87
C PRO A 411 16.51 2.83 26.09
N ALA A 412 17.24 2.04 25.30
CA ALA A 412 16.71 0.91 24.58
C ALA A 412 16.26 -0.21 25.54
N ARG A 413 15.16 -0.85 25.21
CA ARG A 413 14.73 -2.15 25.71
C ARG A 413 14.50 -3.07 24.52
N VAL A 414 15.30 -4.13 24.42
CA VAL A 414 15.44 -4.90 23.18
C VAL A 414 14.67 -6.20 23.22
N PHE A 415 13.88 -6.46 22.18
CA PHE A 415 13.12 -7.69 21.95
C PHE A 415 13.46 -8.29 20.60
N ASN A 416 13.52 -9.61 20.51
CA ASN A 416 13.88 -10.31 19.28
C ASN A 416 12.67 -10.75 18.42
N CYS A 417 11.45 -10.47 18.88
CA CYS A 417 10.19 -10.66 18.15
C CYS A 417 9.09 -9.76 18.73
N GLU A 418 7.99 -9.62 18.00
CA GLU A 418 6.82 -8.84 18.48
C GLU A 418 6.16 -9.47 19.71
N GLU A 419 6.07 -10.80 19.76
CA GLU A 419 5.40 -11.54 20.83
C GLU A 419 5.99 -11.22 22.20
N ASP A 420 7.32 -11.21 22.32
CA ASP A 420 8.01 -10.87 23.57
C ASP A 420 7.77 -9.42 23.98
N CYS A 421 7.78 -8.50 23.01
CA CYS A 421 7.47 -7.10 23.26
C CYS A 421 6.00 -6.93 23.69
N PHE A 422 5.07 -7.59 23.00
CA PHE A 422 3.64 -7.54 23.35
C PHE A 422 3.38 -8.11 24.75
N ALA A 423 4.03 -9.22 25.13
CA ALA A 423 3.93 -9.78 26.47
C ALA A 423 4.42 -8.80 27.55
N ALA A 424 5.52 -8.08 27.29
CA ALA A 424 6.01 -7.02 28.16
C ALA A 424 5.02 -5.84 28.25
N VAL A 425 4.38 -5.47 27.15
CA VAL A 425 3.35 -4.42 27.12
C VAL A 425 2.09 -4.86 27.86
N ALA A 426 1.61 -6.07 27.62
CA ALA A 426 0.42 -6.61 28.28
C ALA A 426 0.58 -6.69 29.82
N SER A 427 1.78 -7.08 30.28
CA SER A 427 2.11 -7.13 31.71
C SER A 427 2.60 -5.80 32.30
N ARG A 428 2.65 -4.73 31.48
CA ARG A 428 3.18 -3.40 31.85
C ARG A 428 4.63 -3.46 32.38
N ALA A 429 5.42 -4.40 31.89
CA ALA A 429 6.81 -4.59 32.26
C ALA A 429 7.73 -3.67 31.43
N TYR A 430 7.42 -2.39 31.34
CA TYR A 430 8.18 -1.32 30.69
C TYR A 430 8.21 -0.08 31.58
N LYS A 431 9.08 0.88 31.26
CA LYS A 431 9.19 2.16 31.97
C LYS A 431 8.91 3.31 31.02
N GLU A 432 8.29 4.38 31.52
CA GLU A 432 8.14 5.63 30.80
C GLU A 432 9.52 6.17 30.40
N GLY A 433 9.67 6.67 29.16
CA GLY A 433 10.93 7.16 28.61
C GLY A 433 11.78 6.10 27.91
N GLU A 434 11.42 4.82 27.92
CA GLU A 434 12.15 3.77 27.18
C GLU A 434 11.86 3.83 25.68
N VAL A 435 12.83 3.35 24.87
CA VAL A 435 12.67 3.02 23.45
C VAL A 435 12.58 1.51 23.32
N LEU A 436 11.39 0.99 23.01
CA LEU A 436 11.18 -0.44 22.78
C LEU A 436 11.70 -0.79 21.38
N VAL A 437 12.65 -1.71 21.31
CA VAL A 437 13.30 -2.14 20.07
C VAL A 437 12.80 -3.54 19.72
N ILE A 438 12.10 -3.69 18.60
CA ILE A 438 11.66 -4.99 18.08
C ILE A 438 12.48 -5.28 16.82
N ARG A 439 13.34 -6.29 16.87
CA ARG A 439 14.26 -6.63 15.79
C ARG A 439 14.07 -8.05 15.29
N TYR A 440 14.69 -8.37 14.13
CA TYR A 440 14.52 -9.63 13.40
C TYR A 440 13.12 -9.82 12.82
N GLU A 441 12.40 -8.71 12.59
CA GLU A 441 11.10 -8.67 11.91
C GLU A 441 11.18 -7.99 10.53
N GLY A 442 12.42 -7.80 10.02
CA GLY A 442 12.69 -7.20 8.71
C GLY A 442 12.34 -8.09 7.52
N PRO A 443 12.60 -7.63 6.28
CA PRO A 443 12.29 -8.37 5.06
C PRO A 443 12.78 -9.81 5.05
N LYS A 444 14.03 -10.04 5.44
CA LYS A 444 14.68 -11.36 5.49
C LYS A 444 14.48 -12.04 6.83
N GLY A 445 14.62 -11.31 7.93
CA GLY A 445 14.64 -11.86 9.29
C GLY A 445 13.28 -12.36 9.75
N GLY A 446 12.18 -11.66 9.40
CA GLY A 446 10.82 -12.05 9.70
C GLY A 446 10.45 -13.47 9.27
N PRO A 447 10.62 -13.91 7.99
CA PRO A 447 10.63 -13.12 6.77
C PRO A 447 9.30 -12.42 6.49
N GLY A 448 9.28 -11.54 5.50
CA GLY A 448 8.07 -10.85 5.09
C GLY A 448 7.85 -9.50 5.79
N MET A 449 8.87 -8.97 6.49
CA MET A 449 8.85 -7.62 7.07
C MET A 449 7.56 -7.35 7.83
N ARG A 450 7.35 -8.09 8.92
CA ARG A 450 6.12 -8.12 9.72
C ARG A 450 5.60 -6.72 10.03
N GLU A 451 4.31 -6.53 9.89
CA GLU A 451 3.62 -5.29 10.23
C GLU A 451 2.95 -5.41 11.60
N MET A 452 3.20 -4.46 12.48
CA MET A 452 2.79 -4.51 13.88
C MET A 452 1.80 -3.39 14.21
N LEU A 453 0.70 -3.72 14.87
CA LEU A 453 -0.30 -2.79 15.41
C LEU A 453 -0.69 -3.16 16.84
N SER A 454 -0.78 -4.44 17.17
CA SER A 454 -1.28 -4.89 18.48
C SER A 454 -0.47 -4.28 19.62
N THR A 455 0.86 -4.29 19.52
CA THR A 455 1.76 -3.72 20.52
C THR A 455 1.61 -2.19 20.63
N THR A 456 1.58 -1.48 19.49
CA THR A 456 1.47 -0.02 19.47
C THR A 456 0.11 0.47 19.94
N ALA A 457 -0.97 -0.20 19.53
CA ALA A 457 -2.33 0.15 19.92
C ALA A 457 -2.58 -0.15 21.41
N ALA A 458 -2.04 -1.25 21.94
CA ALA A 458 -2.12 -1.56 23.36
C ALA A 458 -1.44 -0.47 24.21
N LEU A 459 -0.23 -0.02 23.84
CA LEU A 459 0.46 1.09 24.52
C LEU A 459 -0.37 2.38 24.46
N TYR A 460 -0.92 2.71 23.29
CA TYR A 460 -1.77 3.87 23.15
C TYR A 460 -3.02 3.80 24.03
N GLY A 461 -3.72 2.65 24.04
CA GLY A 461 -4.88 2.39 24.89
C GLY A 461 -4.55 2.44 26.39
N GLN A 462 -3.31 2.11 26.78
CA GLN A 462 -2.81 2.23 28.15
C GLN A 462 -2.40 3.67 28.53
N GLY A 463 -2.55 4.66 27.61
CA GLY A 463 -2.21 6.06 27.85
C GLY A 463 -0.71 6.38 27.71
N MET A 464 0.05 5.50 27.03
CA MET A 464 1.51 5.62 26.88
C MET A 464 1.95 6.20 25.52
N GLY A 465 1.03 6.59 24.66
CA GLY A 465 1.25 6.97 23.25
C GLY A 465 2.22 8.11 22.96
N GLY A 466 2.64 8.91 23.91
CA GLY A 466 3.69 9.94 23.76
C GLY A 466 4.85 9.78 24.74
N LYS A 467 4.82 8.72 25.54
CA LYS A 467 5.73 8.52 26.68
C LYS A 467 6.77 7.44 26.43
N LEU A 468 6.62 6.73 25.34
CA LEU A 468 7.51 5.67 24.85
C LEU A 468 7.72 5.84 23.37
N ALA A 469 8.85 5.35 22.86
CA ALA A 469 9.08 5.19 21.45
C ALA A 469 9.24 3.69 21.12
N LEU A 470 8.88 3.30 19.88
CA LEU A 470 9.13 1.98 19.34
C LEU A 470 9.95 2.10 18.05
N ILE A 471 10.94 1.23 17.91
CA ILE A 471 11.69 1.10 16.65
C ILE A 471 11.73 -0.35 16.20
N THR A 472 11.74 -0.58 14.89
CA THR A 472 11.80 -1.94 14.32
C THR A 472 12.42 -1.94 12.92
N ASP A 473 13.07 -3.05 12.58
CA ASP A 473 13.45 -3.37 11.20
C ASP A 473 12.28 -3.95 10.38
N GLY A 474 11.17 -4.27 11.04
CA GLY A 474 9.88 -4.57 10.41
C GLY A 474 9.09 -3.31 10.07
N ARG A 475 7.76 -3.39 10.17
CA ARG A 475 6.83 -2.28 9.87
C ARG A 475 5.87 -2.04 11.02
N PHE A 476 5.38 -0.80 11.09
CA PHE A 476 4.20 -0.49 11.88
C PHE A 476 3.01 -0.20 10.96
N SER A 477 1.81 -0.59 11.39
CA SER A 477 0.57 -0.39 10.66
C SER A 477 0.32 1.09 10.33
N GLY A 478 -0.34 1.36 9.21
CA GLY A 478 -0.83 2.69 8.87
C GLY A 478 -1.77 3.29 9.93
N ALA A 479 -2.37 2.46 10.79
CA ALA A 479 -3.22 2.87 11.92
C ALA A 479 -2.45 3.29 13.18
N THR A 480 -1.12 3.12 13.22
CA THR A 480 -0.27 3.42 14.37
C THR A 480 -0.18 4.93 14.64
N ARG A 481 -0.09 5.29 15.92
CA ARG A 481 0.15 6.66 16.44
C ARG A 481 1.38 6.70 17.34
N GLY A 482 1.99 7.88 17.49
CA GLY A 482 3.14 8.12 18.35
C GLY A 482 4.48 7.79 17.68
N PHE A 483 5.56 7.81 18.47
CA PHE A 483 6.92 7.54 17.99
C PHE A 483 7.10 6.06 17.63
N CYS A 484 6.61 5.66 16.46
CA CYS A 484 6.74 4.30 15.93
C CYS A 484 7.53 4.35 14.62
N ILE A 485 8.81 4.02 14.71
CA ILE A 485 9.78 4.10 13.62
C ILE A 485 9.96 2.70 13.02
N GLY A 486 9.54 2.52 11.79
CA GLY A 486 9.71 1.27 11.03
C GLY A 486 10.78 1.36 9.96
N HIS A 487 10.97 0.24 9.26
CA HIS A 487 11.90 0.11 8.13
C HIS A 487 13.36 0.43 8.48
N VAL A 488 13.76 0.24 9.75
CA VAL A 488 15.14 0.53 10.16
C VAL A 488 16.10 -0.37 9.40
N GLY A 489 16.87 0.24 8.54
CA GLY A 489 17.78 -0.48 7.63
C GLY A 489 19.24 -0.08 7.76
N PRO A 490 20.18 -1.05 7.58
CA PRO A 490 19.97 -2.48 7.31
C PRO A 490 19.29 -3.22 8.47
N GLU A 491 18.48 -4.25 8.14
CA GLU A 491 17.80 -5.06 9.16
C GLU A 491 18.76 -5.87 10.06
N ALA A 492 18.30 -6.28 11.22
CA ALA A 492 19.09 -7.04 12.18
C ALA A 492 19.59 -8.38 11.62
N ALA A 493 18.80 -9.06 10.81
CA ALA A 493 19.14 -10.38 10.24
C ALA A 493 20.31 -10.37 9.27
N VAL A 494 20.69 -9.21 8.73
CA VAL A 494 21.88 -9.03 7.89
C VAL A 494 23.03 -8.30 8.64
N GLY A 495 22.93 -8.17 9.96
CA GLY A 495 23.91 -7.52 10.79
C GLY A 495 23.84 -5.99 10.80
N GLY A 496 22.66 -5.41 10.51
CA GLY A 496 22.42 -3.98 10.66
C GLY A 496 22.62 -3.49 12.11
N PRO A 497 22.84 -2.18 12.32
CA PRO A 497 23.10 -1.62 13.65
C PRO A 497 22.02 -1.92 14.69
N ILE A 498 20.75 -2.03 14.29
CA ILE A 498 19.65 -2.41 15.17
C ILE A 498 19.86 -3.80 15.79
N GLY A 499 20.54 -4.72 15.08
CA GLY A 499 20.91 -6.05 15.58
C GLY A 499 22.00 -6.03 16.67
N LEU A 500 22.72 -4.92 16.80
CA LEU A 500 23.83 -4.76 17.74
C LEU A 500 23.41 -4.08 19.05
N LEU A 501 22.18 -3.57 19.15
CA LEU A 501 21.67 -2.88 20.33
C LEU A 501 21.58 -3.81 21.56
N LYS A 502 21.81 -3.22 22.72
CA LYS A 502 21.64 -3.83 24.04
C LYS A 502 20.73 -2.98 24.90
N ASP A 503 20.11 -3.59 25.91
CA ASP A 503 19.33 -2.86 26.91
C ASP A 503 20.17 -1.75 27.54
N GLY A 504 19.58 -0.55 27.64
CA GLY A 504 20.20 0.63 28.19
C GLY A 504 20.96 1.51 27.18
N ASP A 505 21.18 1.09 25.94
CA ASP A 505 21.75 1.95 24.90
C ASP A 505 20.84 3.16 24.65
N ILE A 506 21.42 4.37 24.67
CA ILE A 506 20.62 5.58 24.47
C ILE A 506 20.38 5.81 22.98
N ILE A 507 19.10 5.93 22.61
CA ILE A 507 18.65 6.20 21.25
C ILE A 507 18.08 7.60 21.17
N ASP A 508 18.52 8.38 20.18
CA ASP A 508 18.03 9.72 19.87
C ASP A 508 17.22 9.67 18.56
N ILE A 509 15.99 10.20 18.62
CA ILE A 509 15.05 10.32 17.52
C ILE A 509 14.74 11.80 17.31
N ASP A 510 14.99 12.32 16.13
CA ASP A 510 14.66 13.69 15.75
C ASP A 510 13.93 13.68 14.40
N ALA A 511 12.61 13.82 14.46
CA ALA A 511 11.78 13.87 13.25
C ALA A 511 11.74 15.27 12.60
N ILE A 512 12.35 16.30 13.21
CA ILE A 512 12.52 17.61 12.59
C ILE A 512 13.70 17.58 11.62
N ASP A 513 14.85 17.11 12.12
CA ASP A 513 16.09 17.03 11.35
C ASP A 513 16.19 15.72 10.54
N GLY A 514 15.26 14.77 10.75
CA GLY A 514 15.23 13.47 10.06
C GLY A 514 16.36 12.55 10.51
N THR A 515 16.64 12.46 11.82
CA THR A 515 17.74 11.63 12.32
C THR A 515 17.27 10.53 13.28
N LEU A 516 17.95 9.35 13.20
CA LEU A 516 17.80 8.21 14.10
C LEU A 516 19.19 7.69 14.46
N SER A 517 19.61 7.87 15.71
CA SER A 517 20.97 7.56 16.13
C SER A 517 20.99 6.84 17.48
N VAL A 518 22.03 6.04 17.70
CA VAL A 518 22.38 5.48 19.01
C VAL A 518 23.67 6.16 19.49
N ARG A 519 23.76 6.45 20.79
CA ARG A 519 24.96 7.06 21.41
C ARG A 519 26.08 6.04 21.60
N LEU A 520 26.51 5.45 20.50
CA LEU A 520 27.65 4.55 20.41
C LEU A 520 28.57 5.08 19.29
N SER A 521 29.87 4.99 19.53
CA SER A 521 30.88 5.28 18.52
C SER A 521 30.91 4.21 17.44
N ASP A 522 31.41 4.52 16.25
CA ASP A 522 31.63 3.57 15.17
C ASP A 522 32.53 2.41 15.61
N GLN A 523 33.49 2.68 16.51
CA GLN A 523 34.40 1.67 17.07
C GLN A 523 33.61 0.67 17.96
N GLU A 524 32.72 1.15 18.81
CA GLU A 524 31.89 0.29 19.66
C GLU A 524 30.92 -0.57 18.82
N LEU A 525 30.30 0.03 17.81
CA LEU A 525 29.45 -0.71 16.86
C LEU A 525 30.26 -1.77 16.09
N ALA A 526 31.46 -1.44 15.64
CA ALA A 526 32.35 -2.39 14.97
C ALA A 526 32.76 -3.53 15.89
N GLU A 527 33.04 -3.27 17.17
CA GLU A 527 33.39 -4.29 18.15
C GLU A 527 32.19 -5.22 18.44
N ARG A 528 30.98 -4.67 18.63
CA ARG A 528 29.77 -5.47 18.79
C ARG A 528 29.48 -6.34 17.57
N ARG A 529 29.76 -5.85 16.37
CA ARG A 529 29.60 -6.59 15.11
C ARG A 529 30.47 -7.86 15.04
N LYS A 530 31.67 -7.85 15.63
CA LYS A 530 32.53 -9.05 15.67
C LYS A 530 31.90 -10.23 16.43
N SER A 531 31.09 -9.92 17.45
CA SER A 531 30.39 -10.93 18.25
C SER A 531 29.00 -11.29 17.73
N TRP A 532 28.47 -10.51 16.77
CA TRP A 532 27.15 -10.77 16.18
C TRP A 532 27.21 -12.04 15.31
N LYS A 533 26.19 -12.85 15.43
CA LYS A 533 25.99 -14.02 14.58
C LYS A 533 24.62 -13.95 13.93
N GLN A 534 24.56 -14.30 12.66
CA GLN A 534 23.27 -14.41 11.97
C GLN A 534 22.40 -15.44 12.69
N PRO A 535 21.16 -15.08 13.08
CA PRO A 535 20.24 -16.04 13.67
C PRO A 535 19.92 -17.17 12.66
N PRO A 536 19.54 -18.36 13.14
CA PRO A 536 19.06 -19.42 12.27
C PRO A 536 17.81 -18.95 11.50
N GLU A 537 17.63 -19.50 10.29
CA GLU A 537 16.45 -19.21 9.49
C GLU A 537 15.18 -19.72 10.19
N ASN A 538 14.14 -18.89 10.27
CA ASN A 538 12.87 -19.26 10.90
C ASN A 538 12.07 -20.29 10.08
N PHE A 539 12.32 -20.38 8.77
CA PHE A 539 11.60 -21.27 7.85
C PHE A 539 12.58 -22.06 6.98
N GLY A 540 12.43 -23.38 6.93
CA GLY A 540 13.29 -24.29 6.14
C GLY A 540 12.75 -24.59 4.75
N SER A 541 11.54 -24.12 4.37
CA SER A 541 10.89 -24.43 3.09
C SER A 541 9.70 -23.50 2.81
N GLY A 542 9.10 -23.63 1.61
CA GLY A 542 7.86 -22.95 1.25
C GLY A 542 8.05 -21.52 0.78
N ALA A 543 6.95 -20.74 0.75
CA ALA A 543 6.92 -19.39 0.21
C ALA A 543 7.78 -18.43 1.03
N LEU A 544 7.69 -18.50 2.36
CA LEU A 544 8.45 -17.64 3.28
C LEU A 544 9.96 -17.88 3.17
N TRP A 545 10.39 -19.15 3.05
CA TRP A 545 11.80 -19.47 2.81
C TRP A 545 12.30 -18.93 1.47
N LYS A 546 11.55 -19.16 0.37
CA LYS A 546 11.91 -18.62 -0.97
C LYS A 546 12.06 -17.10 -0.94
N TYR A 547 11.13 -16.41 -0.28
CA TYR A 547 11.17 -14.97 -0.14
C TYR A 547 12.43 -14.52 0.62
N ALA A 548 12.74 -15.13 1.76
CA ALA A 548 13.93 -14.81 2.55
C ALA A 548 15.25 -14.97 1.78
N GLN A 549 15.33 -15.94 0.83
CA GLN A 549 16.51 -16.14 0.00
C GLN A 549 16.73 -15.04 -1.05
N GLN A 550 15.65 -14.39 -1.51
CA GLN A 550 15.66 -13.46 -2.65
C GLN A 550 15.52 -12.00 -2.24
N VAL A 551 14.87 -11.74 -1.11
CA VAL A 551 14.46 -10.38 -0.75
C VAL A 551 15.65 -9.47 -0.45
N GLY A 552 15.59 -8.26 -1.02
CA GLY A 552 16.52 -7.16 -0.79
C GLY A 552 16.11 -6.25 0.37
N SER A 553 16.81 -5.10 0.46
CA SER A 553 16.59 -4.10 1.50
C SER A 553 15.22 -3.45 1.43
N ALA A 554 14.68 -3.09 2.59
CA ALA A 554 13.47 -2.27 2.71
C ALA A 554 13.64 -0.90 2.05
N ARG A 555 14.85 -0.32 2.05
CA ARG A 555 15.17 0.94 1.38
C ARG A 555 14.73 0.95 -0.09
N ASP A 556 14.91 -0.16 -0.78
CA ASP A 556 14.65 -0.32 -2.21
C ASP A 556 13.29 -0.99 -2.48
N GLY A 557 12.44 -1.21 -1.47
CA GLY A 557 11.10 -1.76 -1.60
C GLY A 557 10.94 -3.23 -1.20
N ALA A 558 11.95 -3.87 -0.57
CA ALA A 558 11.96 -5.30 -0.23
C ALA A 558 11.60 -6.16 -1.45
N LEU A 559 12.43 -6.10 -2.47
CA LEU A 559 12.22 -6.70 -3.78
C LEU A 559 12.82 -8.10 -3.86
N THR A 560 12.19 -8.98 -4.64
CA THR A 560 12.64 -10.36 -4.88
C THR A 560 13.28 -10.56 -6.26
N HIS A 561 13.34 -9.50 -7.09
CA HIS A 561 13.92 -9.51 -8.44
C HIS A 561 14.43 -8.11 -8.86
N PRO A 562 15.30 -8.02 -9.88
CA PRO A 562 15.98 -6.76 -10.25
C PRO A 562 15.10 -5.75 -11.02
N GLY A 563 13.84 -6.09 -11.36
CA GLY A 563 12.93 -5.21 -12.08
C GLY A 563 13.22 -5.00 -13.56
N ALA A 564 12.55 -4.01 -14.15
CA ALA A 564 12.57 -3.79 -15.60
C ALA A 564 13.89 -3.22 -16.15
N LYS A 565 14.80 -2.72 -15.30
CA LYS A 565 16.12 -2.22 -15.74
C LYS A 565 16.93 -3.25 -16.53
N HIS A 566 16.75 -4.54 -16.22
CA HIS A 566 17.46 -5.66 -16.85
C HIS A 566 16.57 -6.45 -17.81
N GLU A 567 15.35 -5.98 -18.06
CA GLU A 567 14.41 -6.64 -18.95
C GLU A 567 14.89 -6.55 -20.41
N LYS A 568 15.06 -7.70 -21.05
CA LYS A 568 15.46 -7.79 -22.45
C LYS A 568 14.27 -7.74 -23.42
N ARG A 569 13.08 -8.08 -22.95
CA ARG A 569 11.86 -8.14 -23.76
C ARG A 569 10.63 -7.98 -22.87
N CYS A 570 9.85 -6.94 -23.11
CA CYS A 570 8.59 -6.71 -22.44
C CYS A 570 7.49 -7.65 -22.95
N TYR A 571 6.61 -8.11 -22.07
CA TYR A 571 5.47 -8.97 -22.48
C TYR A 571 4.58 -8.28 -23.50
N ALA A 572 4.30 -7.01 -23.37
CA ALA A 572 3.48 -6.26 -24.31
C ALA A 572 3.99 -6.26 -25.77
N ASP A 573 5.26 -6.59 -25.96
CA ASP A 573 5.93 -6.59 -27.28
C ASP A 573 6.15 -8.03 -27.83
N VAL A 574 5.55 -9.02 -27.18
CA VAL A 574 5.66 -10.47 -27.58
C VAL A 574 4.80 -10.81 -28.77
#